data_3c2b543d441370d1349a1d5fe950d82d
#
_entry.id   3c2b543d441370d1349a1d5fe950d82d
#
_cell.length_a   1.000
_cell.length_b   1.000
_cell.length_c   1.000
_cell.angle_alpha   90.00
_cell.angle_beta   90.00
_cell.angle_gamma   90.00
#
_symmetry.space_group_name_H-M   'P 1'
#
loop_
_entity.id
_entity.type
_entity.pdbx_description
1 polymer ?
#
loop_
_entity_poly.entity_id
_entity_poly.type
_entity_poly.pdbx_seq_one_letter_code
_entity_poly.pdbx_strand_id
1 'polypeptide(L)'
;AYSFSGGLHGVGVSVTNALSTRLEVTSYREGMAARLVFSGGDVAEPLVLRKADTSAGDRKSGTSVRAWPDPKYFESPVLPMAELTHLLRSKAVLMPGVTVTLTNEKTKDVQTWLYKGGLRDYLMQTLNGELVIPMFEGDGFADAGHDSFAEGEGASWCVALDRKSVV
;
A
#
# COMPACT_ATOMS: atom_id res chain seq x y z
N ALA A 1 -10.43 12.06 9.80
CA ALA A 1 -10.41 11.98 8.34
C ALA A 1 -9.00 11.64 7.89
N TYR A 2 -8.82 10.80 6.89
CA TYR A 2 -7.52 10.51 6.30
C TYR A 2 -7.20 11.58 5.27
N SER A 3 -5.99 12.15 5.32
CA SER A 3 -5.54 13.16 4.36
C SER A 3 -5.30 12.59 2.96
N PHE A 4 -5.10 11.27 2.86
CA PHE A 4 -4.89 10.57 1.60
C PHE A 4 -5.67 9.26 1.59
N SER A 5 -6.32 8.97 0.46
CA SER A 5 -7.02 7.70 0.21
C SER A 5 -6.56 7.13 -1.12
N GLY A 6 -6.07 5.89 -1.11
CA GLY A 6 -5.69 5.18 -2.33
C GLY A 6 -6.85 4.47 -3.02
N GLY A 7 -8.07 4.62 -2.53
CA GLY A 7 -9.28 3.99 -3.07
C GLY A 7 -10.38 5.00 -3.35
N LEU A 8 -11.02 4.86 -4.51
CA LEU A 8 -12.06 5.79 -4.97
C LEU A 8 -13.45 5.51 -4.38
N HIS A 9 -13.75 4.26 -3.97
CA HIS A 9 -15.12 3.83 -3.62
C HIS A 9 -15.24 3.11 -2.29
N GLY A 10 -14.17 2.95 -1.51
CA GLY A 10 -14.20 2.26 -0.21
C GLY A 10 -14.51 0.75 -0.27
N VAL A 11 -14.49 0.13 -1.46
CA VAL A 11 -14.91 -1.27 -1.68
C VAL A 11 -13.75 -2.27 -1.72
N GLY A 12 -12.50 -1.85 -1.67
CA GLY A 12 -11.34 -2.73 -1.87
C GLY A 12 -11.32 -3.94 -0.93
N VAL A 13 -11.54 -3.74 0.36
CA VAL A 13 -11.58 -4.85 1.33
C VAL A 13 -12.79 -5.74 1.12
N SER A 14 -13.94 -5.18 0.73
CA SER A 14 -15.16 -5.94 0.43
C SER A 14 -14.98 -6.85 -0.79
N VAL A 15 -14.33 -6.35 -1.83
CA VAL A 15 -13.97 -7.15 -3.02
C VAL A 15 -12.98 -8.24 -2.64
N THR A 16 -11.95 -7.92 -1.87
CA THR A 16 -10.98 -8.93 -1.39
C THR A 16 -11.70 -10.02 -0.59
N ASN A 17 -12.66 -9.65 0.27
CA ASN A 17 -13.47 -10.62 1.01
C ASN A 17 -14.27 -11.53 0.06
N ALA A 18 -14.98 -10.96 -0.91
CA ALA A 18 -15.81 -11.70 -1.86
C ALA A 18 -14.99 -12.68 -2.73
N LEU A 19 -13.72 -12.34 -3.01
CA LEU A 19 -12.81 -13.18 -3.80
C LEU A 19 -11.94 -14.13 -2.94
N SER A 20 -12.24 -14.27 -1.65
CA SER A 20 -11.48 -15.11 -0.72
C SER A 20 -12.33 -16.21 -0.13
N THR A 21 -11.75 -17.41 0.02
CA THR A 21 -12.37 -18.47 0.82
C THR A 21 -12.41 -18.12 2.31
N ARG A 22 -11.44 -17.31 2.76
CA ARG A 22 -11.34 -16.82 4.13
C ARG A 22 -10.67 -15.45 4.17
N LEU A 23 -11.19 -14.54 4.98
CA LEU A 23 -10.58 -13.26 5.31
C LEU A 23 -10.58 -13.08 6.83
N GLU A 24 -9.43 -12.76 7.40
CA GLU A 24 -9.30 -12.40 8.81
C GLU A 24 -8.84 -10.97 8.95
N VAL A 25 -9.51 -10.20 9.79
CA VAL A 25 -9.12 -8.84 10.13
C VAL A 25 -8.92 -8.74 11.63
N THR A 26 -7.79 -8.21 12.06
CA THR A 26 -7.52 -7.90 13.46
C THR A 26 -7.05 -6.47 13.58
N SER A 27 -7.76 -5.66 14.34
CA SER A 27 -7.41 -4.28 14.66
C SER A 27 -6.87 -4.19 16.07
N TYR A 28 -5.76 -3.48 16.25
CA TYR A 28 -5.10 -3.27 17.53
C TYR A 28 -5.15 -1.79 17.90
N ARG A 29 -5.76 -1.49 19.05
CA ARG A 29 -5.86 -0.12 19.54
C ARG A 29 -6.01 -0.13 21.06
N GLU A 30 -5.31 0.79 21.73
CA GLU A 30 -5.45 1.03 23.19
C GLU A 30 -5.32 -0.24 24.04
N GLY A 31 -4.39 -1.13 23.64
CA GLY A 31 -4.15 -2.39 24.36
C GLY A 31 -5.22 -3.47 24.12
N MET A 32 -6.13 -3.24 23.20
CA MET A 32 -7.16 -4.20 22.79
C MET A 32 -6.90 -4.73 21.39
N ALA A 33 -7.33 -5.95 21.13
CA ALA A 33 -7.39 -6.58 19.83
C ALA A 33 -8.85 -6.92 19.50
N ALA A 34 -9.32 -6.45 18.36
CA ALA A 34 -10.64 -6.74 17.80
C ALA A 34 -10.47 -7.61 16.57
N ARG A 35 -10.95 -8.85 16.58
CA ARG A 35 -10.82 -9.81 15.49
C ARG A 35 -12.18 -10.19 14.93
N LEU A 36 -12.25 -10.22 13.61
CA LEU A 36 -13.42 -10.65 12.83
C LEU A 36 -12.96 -11.57 11.69
N VAL A 37 -13.74 -12.61 11.41
CA VAL A 37 -13.42 -13.59 10.36
C VAL A 37 -14.60 -13.76 9.42
N PHE A 38 -14.29 -13.78 8.14
CA PHE A 38 -15.23 -14.04 7.06
C PHE A 38 -14.86 -15.35 6.34
N SER A 39 -15.85 -16.00 5.76
CA SER A 39 -15.68 -17.15 4.87
C SER A 39 -16.66 -17.03 3.71
N GLY A 40 -16.15 -17.09 2.49
CA GLY A 40 -16.99 -16.96 1.27
C GLY A 40 -17.79 -15.66 1.20
N GLY A 41 -17.33 -14.60 1.83
CA GLY A 41 -18.00 -13.30 1.89
C GLY A 41 -18.84 -13.06 3.15
N ASP A 42 -19.28 -14.10 3.86
CA ASP A 42 -20.12 -14.02 5.04
C ASP A 42 -19.31 -14.02 6.35
N VAL A 43 -19.91 -13.50 7.43
CA VAL A 43 -19.27 -13.54 8.76
C VAL A 43 -19.26 -14.97 9.26
N ALA A 44 -18.08 -15.58 9.36
CA ALA A 44 -17.87 -16.94 9.88
C ALA A 44 -17.65 -16.98 11.39
N GLU A 45 -16.89 -16.03 11.91
CA GLU A 45 -16.68 -15.86 13.35
C GLU A 45 -17.05 -14.41 13.71
N PRO A 46 -17.93 -14.20 14.72
CA PRO A 46 -18.34 -12.85 15.12
C PRO A 46 -17.17 -12.05 15.68
N LEU A 47 -17.36 -10.74 15.82
CA LEU A 47 -16.37 -9.86 16.41
C LEU A 47 -16.02 -10.30 17.83
N VAL A 48 -14.74 -10.59 18.03
CA VAL A 48 -14.16 -10.92 19.34
C VAL A 48 -13.27 -9.78 19.80
N LEU A 49 -13.52 -9.28 20.99
CA LEU A 49 -12.69 -8.28 21.67
C LEU A 49 -11.88 -8.97 22.77
N ARG A 50 -10.58 -8.75 22.81
CA ARG A 50 -9.69 -9.24 23.87
C ARG A 50 -8.59 -8.24 24.17
N LYS A 51 -7.92 -8.40 25.30
CA LYS A 51 -6.66 -7.66 25.53
C LYS A 51 -5.60 -8.10 24.53
N ALA A 52 -4.85 -7.14 24.01
CA ALA A 52 -3.71 -7.44 23.16
C ALA A 52 -2.55 -8.00 24.01
N ASP A 53 -1.93 -9.06 23.52
CA ASP A 53 -0.75 -9.68 24.14
C ASP A 53 0.45 -9.54 23.21
N THR A 54 1.28 -8.54 23.45
CA THR A 54 2.48 -8.28 22.66
C THR A 54 3.55 -9.36 22.83
N SER A 55 3.52 -10.12 23.92
CA SER A 55 4.42 -11.27 24.14
C SER A 55 4.04 -12.46 23.26
N ALA A 56 2.76 -12.58 22.91
CA ALA A 56 2.25 -13.56 21.95
C ALA A 56 2.25 -13.08 20.49
N GLY A 57 2.88 -11.94 20.19
CA GLY A 57 3.04 -11.42 18.84
C GLY A 57 1.97 -10.43 18.38
N ASP A 58 1.08 -9.99 19.26
CA ASP A 58 0.13 -8.93 18.95
C ASP A 58 0.85 -7.57 18.74
N ARG A 59 0.28 -6.74 17.89
CA ARG A 59 0.78 -5.38 17.67
C ARG A 59 0.30 -4.44 18.78
N LYS A 60 1.08 -3.39 19.05
CA LYS A 60 0.62 -2.31 19.95
C LYS A 60 -0.50 -1.49 19.34
N SER A 61 -0.46 -1.28 18.03
CA SER A 61 -1.47 -0.56 17.25
C SER A 61 -1.43 -0.98 15.79
N GLY A 62 -2.48 -0.68 15.05
CA GLY A 62 -2.59 -0.92 13.61
C GLY A 62 -3.60 -2.01 13.27
N THR A 63 -3.51 -2.51 12.03
CA THR A 63 -4.43 -3.52 11.50
C THR A 63 -3.65 -4.63 10.83
N SER A 64 -4.07 -5.87 11.03
CA SER A 64 -3.64 -7.05 10.30
C SER A 64 -4.79 -7.57 9.45
N VAL A 65 -4.54 -7.78 8.17
CA VAL A 65 -5.49 -8.42 7.26
C VAL A 65 -4.81 -9.65 6.67
N ARG A 66 -5.48 -10.81 6.74
CA ARG A 66 -5.04 -12.06 6.12
C ARG A 66 -6.14 -12.52 5.18
N ALA A 67 -5.78 -12.79 3.94
CA ALA A 67 -6.70 -13.24 2.92
C ALA A 67 -6.21 -14.56 2.30
N TRP A 68 -7.14 -15.46 2.03
CA TRP A 68 -6.91 -16.70 1.29
C TRP A 68 -7.72 -16.62 0.01
N PRO A 69 -7.08 -16.29 -1.14
CA PRO A 69 -7.76 -16.20 -2.43
C PRO A 69 -8.52 -17.48 -2.76
N ASP A 70 -9.74 -17.35 -3.29
CA ASP A 70 -10.53 -18.49 -3.72
C ASP A 70 -10.08 -18.93 -5.13
N PRO A 71 -9.56 -20.17 -5.30
CA PRO A 71 -9.04 -20.66 -6.58
C PRO A 71 -10.03 -20.58 -7.74
N LYS A 72 -11.34 -20.53 -7.47
CA LYS A 72 -12.36 -20.44 -8.53
C LYS A 72 -12.35 -19.12 -9.30
N TYR A 73 -11.73 -18.07 -8.73
CA TYR A 73 -11.65 -16.75 -9.35
C TYR A 73 -10.28 -16.43 -9.97
N PHE A 74 -9.27 -17.27 -9.74
CA PHE A 74 -7.91 -17.01 -10.16
C PHE A 74 -7.35 -18.18 -10.97
N GLU A 75 -6.76 -17.89 -12.12
CA GLU A 75 -6.13 -18.90 -12.98
C GLU A 75 -4.89 -19.55 -12.36
N SER A 76 -4.23 -18.85 -11.44
CA SER A 76 -3.04 -19.32 -10.74
C SER A 76 -3.12 -19.03 -9.25
N PRO A 77 -2.74 -19.99 -8.39
CA PRO A 77 -2.59 -19.76 -6.96
C PRO A 77 -1.29 -19.02 -6.59
N VAL A 78 -0.42 -18.77 -7.57
CA VAL A 78 0.88 -18.13 -7.36
C VAL A 78 0.74 -16.63 -7.58
N LEU A 79 1.10 -15.85 -6.55
CA LEU A 79 1.16 -14.40 -6.68
C LEU A 79 2.25 -13.98 -7.67
N PRO A 80 1.96 -13.09 -8.63
CA PRO A 80 2.95 -12.57 -9.56
C PRO A 80 3.90 -11.62 -8.81
N MET A 81 4.99 -12.15 -8.28
CA MET A 81 5.90 -11.43 -7.38
C MET A 81 6.52 -10.19 -8.01
N ALA A 82 6.80 -10.20 -9.31
CA ALA A 82 7.36 -9.03 -10.00
C ALA A 82 6.36 -7.86 -10.02
N GLU A 83 5.10 -8.13 -10.36
CA GLU A 83 4.03 -7.13 -10.38
C GLU A 83 3.72 -6.62 -8.97
N LEU A 84 3.67 -7.52 -7.98
CA LEU A 84 3.46 -7.17 -6.59
C LEU A 84 4.58 -6.28 -6.06
N THR A 85 5.84 -6.62 -6.37
CA THR A 85 7.01 -5.81 -6.00
C THR A 85 6.93 -4.41 -6.61
N HIS A 86 6.60 -4.32 -7.92
CA HIS A 86 6.42 -3.04 -8.60
C HIS A 86 5.30 -2.20 -7.98
N LEU A 87 4.15 -2.81 -7.72
CA LEU A 87 3.00 -2.14 -7.10
C LEU A 87 3.34 -1.59 -5.71
N LEU A 88 3.95 -2.41 -4.84
CA LEU A 88 4.30 -2.00 -3.48
C LEU A 88 5.37 -0.90 -3.46
N ARG A 89 6.36 -1.00 -4.35
CA ARG A 89 7.37 0.05 -4.53
C ARG A 89 6.74 1.37 -4.98
N SER A 90 5.83 1.32 -5.96
CA SER A 90 5.09 2.50 -6.43
C SER A 90 4.27 3.14 -5.31
N LYS A 91 3.61 2.34 -4.46
CA LYS A 91 2.89 2.85 -3.29
C LYS A 91 3.81 3.52 -2.28
N ALA A 92 5.01 2.96 -2.03
CA ALA A 92 5.98 3.60 -1.15
C ALA A 92 6.45 4.97 -1.67
N VAL A 93 6.63 5.11 -3.00
CA VAL A 93 6.97 6.38 -3.64
C VAL A 93 5.86 7.42 -3.48
N LEU A 94 4.60 7.00 -3.67
CA LEU A 94 3.44 7.89 -3.60
C LEU A 94 2.99 8.22 -2.17
N MET A 95 3.60 7.58 -1.17
CA MET A 95 3.34 7.84 0.26
C MET A 95 4.65 8.19 0.97
N PRO A 96 5.16 9.42 0.81
CA PRO A 96 6.43 9.83 1.39
C PRO A 96 6.48 9.59 2.91
N GLY A 97 7.58 8.97 3.37
CA GLY A 97 7.80 8.65 4.78
C GLY A 97 7.14 7.36 5.27
N VAL A 98 6.32 6.69 4.45
CA VAL A 98 5.76 5.36 4.78
C VAL A 98 6.77 4.28 4.41
N THR A 99 7.06 3.40 5.37
CA THR A 99 7.87 2.19 5.10
C THR A 99 6.97 1.07 4.60
N VAL A 100 7.27 0.55 3.42
CA VAL A 100 6.60 -0.62 2.85
C VAL A 100 7.56 -1.79 2.84
N THR A 101 7.14 -2.94 3.36
CA THR A 101 7.96 -4.17 3.41
C THR A 101 7.20 -5.33 2.77
N LEU A 102 7.86 -6.04 1.87
CA LEU A 102 7.40 -7.29 1.28
C LEU A 102 8.27 -8.43 1.80
N THR A 103 7.64 -9.42 2.43
CA THR A 103 8.32 -10.62 2.92
C THR A 103 7.74 -11.85 2.24
N ASN A 104 8.59 -12.65 1.61
CA ASN A 104 8.23 -13.98 1.13
C ASN A 104 8.60 -15.01 2.19
N GLU A 105 7.62 -15.56 2.88
CA GLU A 105 7.85 -16.50 3.99
C GLU A 105 8.46 -17.84 3.53
N LYS A 106 8.30 -18.23 2.25
CA LYS A 106 8.89 -19.47 1.71
C LYS A 106 10.38 -19.30 1.42
N THR A 107 10.75 -18.23 0.72
CA THR A 107 12.15 -17.98 0.32
C THR A 107 12.93 -17.20 1.38
N LYS A 108 12.23 -16.62 2.37
CA LYS A 108 12.78 -15.70 3.39
C LYS A 108 13.30 -14.38 2.83
N ASP A 109 12.98 -14.08 1.57
CA ASP A 109 13.35 -12.80 0.97
C ASP A 109 12.55 -11.67 1.61
N VAL A 110 13.24 -10.58 1.91
CA VAL A 110 12.65 -9.35 2.45
C VAL A 110 13.09 -8.17 1.61
N GLN A 111 12.13 -7.40 1.13
CA GLN A 111 12.36 -6.15 0.42
C GLN A 111 11.68 -5.03 1.19
N THR A 112 12.37 -3.91 1.37
CA THR A 112 11.84 -2.76 2.10
C THR A 112 12.09 -1.49 1.31
N TRP A 113 11.08 -0.63 1.21
CA TRP A 113 11.15 0.65 0.53
C TRP A 113 10.71 1.76 1.47
N LEU A 114 11.46 2.85 1.44
CA LEU A 114 11.16 4.09 2.15
C LEU A 114 11.67 5.26 1.30
N TYR A 115 10.77 6.10 0.86
CA TYR A 115 11.06 7.30 0.08
C TYR A 115 10.58 8.52 0.87
N LYS A 116 11.49 9.18 1.60
CA LYS A 116 11.13 10.36 2.41
C LYS A 116 10.80 11.56 1.53
N GLY A 117 11.53 11.73 0.44
CA GLY A 117 11.29 12.75 -0.59
C GLY A 117 10.43 12.26 -1.77
N GLY A 118 9.69 11.15 -1.62
CA GLY A 118 8.73 10.68 -2.61
C GLY A 118 9.32 10.46 -4.00
N LEU A 119 8.74 11.11 -5.01
CA LEU A 119 9.13 10.99 -6.42
C LEU A 119 10.59 11.37 -6.66
N ARG A 120 11.09 12.40 -5.98
CA ARG A 120 12.48 12.84 -6.10
C ARG A 120 13.47 11.76 -5.67
N ASP A 121 13.26 11.18 -4.49
CA ASP A 121 14.13 10.11 -3.96
C ASP A 121 14.10 8.88 -4.88
N TYR A 122 12.92 8.53 -5.38
CA TYR A 122 12.76 7.42 -6.31
C TYR A 122 13.54 7.66 -7.60
N LEU A 123 13.40 8.85 -8.18
CA LEU A 123 14.06 9.20 -9.44
C LEU A 123 15.59 9.22 -9.26
N MET A 124 16.09 9.79 -8.17
CA MET A 124 17.52 9.77 -7.84
C MET A 124 18.09 8.36 -7.71
N GLN A 125 17.36 7.44 -7.08
CA GLN A 125 17.79 6.04 -6.95
C GLN A 125 17.72 5.27 -8.28
N THR A 126 16.89 5.71 -9.21
CA THR A 126 16.71 5.04 -10.51
C THR A 126 17.74 5.52 -11.54
N LEU A 127 18.20 6.76 -11.42
CA LEU A 127 19.19 7.34 -12.32
C LEU A 127 20.59 6.79 -12.02
N ASN A 128 21.24 6.28 -13.08
CA ASN A 128 22.60 5.74 -13.01
C ASN A 128 23.67 6.67 -13.62
N GLY A 129 23.28 7.90 -13.99
CA GLY A 129 24.12 8.89 -14.65
C GLY A 129 24.19 10.22 -13.89
N GLU A 130 25.16 11.05 -14.30
CA GLU A 130 25.19 12.44 -13.87
C GLU A 130 24.00 13.20 -14.46
N LEU A 131 23.36 14.01 -13.64
CA LEU A 131 22.35 14.95 -14.10
C LEU A 131 23.00 16.03 -14.96
N VAL A 132 22.40 16.30 -16.09
CA VAL A 132 22.85 17.39 -17.00
C VAL A 132 22.49 18.75 -16.39
N ILE A 133 21.35 18.81 -15.73
CA ILE A 133 20.80 19.99 -15.06
C ILE A 133 20.14 19.54 -13.74
N PRO A 134 19.89 20.47 -12.81
CA PRO A 134 19.12 20.16 -11.60
C PRO A 134 17.75 19.58 -11.94
N MET A 135 17.24 18.70 -11.09
CA MET A 135 15.88 18.18 -11.24
C MET A 135 14.84 19.28 -11.12
N PHE A 136 13.81 19.17 -11.93
CA PHE A 136 12.61 19.98 -11.83
C PHE A 136 11.53 19.19 -11.10
N GLU A 137 10.87 19.83 -10.17
CA GLU A 137 9.76 19.22 -9.43
C GLU A 137 8.70 20.28 -9.16
N GLY A 138 7.47 19.83 -9.01
CA GLY A 138 6.36 20.69 -8.65
C GLY A 138 5.13 19.87 -8.31
N ASP A 139 4.17 20.57 -7.77
CA ASP A 139 2.85 20.05 -7.48
C ASP A 139 1.80 21.14 -7.70
N GLY A 140 0.57 20.71 -7.91
CA GLY A 140 -0.58 21.59 -8.00
C GLY A 140 -1.83 20.81 -7.61
N PHE A 141 -2.61 21.37 -6.71
CA PHE A 141 -3.85 20.78 -6.22
C PHE A 141 -4.97 21.81 -6.26
N ALA A 142 -6.17 21.38 -6.59
CA ALA A 142 -7.33 22.24 -6.65
C ALA A 142 -7.79 22.65 -5.25
N ASP A 143 -8.08 23.94 -5.08
CA ASP A 143 -8.67 24.48 -3.87
C ASP A 143 -10.18 24.21 -3.81
N ALA A 144 -10.76 24.42 -2.62
CA ALA A 144 -12.21 24.37 -2.43
C ALA A 144 -12.91 25.39 -3.35
N GLY A 145 -13.86 24.90 -4.16
CA GLY A 145 -14.62 25.76 -5.10
C GLY A 145 -13.98 25.92 -6.48
N HIS A 146 -13.01 25.11 -6.85
CA HIS A 146 -12.49 25.07 -8.20
C HIS A 146 -13.54 24.56 -9.20
N ASP A 147 -13.71 25.26 -10.36
CA ASP A 147 -14.81 25.02 -11.29
C ASP A 147 -14.81 23.64 -11.96
N SER A 148 -13.63 23.01 -12.10
CA SER A 148 -13.47 21.79 -12.91
C SER A 148 -12.93 20.60 -12.12
N PHE A 149 -12.38 20.80 -10.92
CA PHE A 149 -11.75 19.75 -10.12
C PHE A 149 -12.28 19.75 -8.70
N ALA A 150 -12.37 18.57 -8.08
CA ALA A 150 -12.71 18.45 -6.68
C ALA A 150 -11.57 18.98 -5.78
N GLU A 151 -11.91 19.47 -4.60
CA GLU A 151 -10.92 19.91 -3.61
C GLU A 151 -9.89 18.81 -3.34
N GLY A 152 -8.60 19.13 -3.50
CA GLY A 152 -7.47 18.22 -3.34
C GLY A 152 -7.17 17.33 -4.55
N GLU A 153 -7.93 17.42 -5.66
CA GLU A 153 -7.50 16.85 -6.94
C GLU A 153 -6.27 17.58 -7.46
N GLY A 154 -5.28 16.84 -7.93
CA GLY A 154 -4.06 17.45 -8.43
C GLY A 154 -3.00 16.44 -8.85
N ALA A 155 -1.81 16.95 -9.11
CA ALA A 155 -0.67 16.14 -9.52
C ALA A 155 0.61 16.67 -8.87
N SER A 156 1.49 15.72 -8.52
CA SER A 156 2.89 15.99 -8.19
C SER A 156 3.77 15.37 -9.27
N TRP A 157 4.82 16.04 -9.67
CA TRP A 157 5.72 15.60 -10.73
C TRP A 157 7.18 15.89 -10.39
N CYS A 158 8.06 15.08 -10.97
CA CYS A 158 9.51 15.28 -10.90
C CYS A 158 10.14 14.84 -12.22
N VAL A 159 11.02 15.66 -12.77
CA VAL A 159 11.69 15.43 -14.04
C VAL A 159 13.20 15.59 -13.87
N ALA A 160 13.96 14.66 -14.44
CA ALA A 160 15.41 14.71 -14.49
C ALA A 160 15.91 14.44 -15.90
N LEU A 161 17.03 15.04 -16.27
CA LEU A 161 17.75 14.77 -17.51
C LEU A 161 19.12 14.22 -17.14
N ASP A 162 19.44 13.01 -17.61
CA ASP A 162 20.75 12.39 -17.43
C ASP A 162 21.50 12.20 -18.76
N ARG A 163 22.82 11.97 -18.70
CA ARG A 163 23.67 11.79 -19.89
C ARG A 163 23.60 10.40 -20.52
N LYS A 164 22.93 9.44 -19.90
CA LYS A 164 22.87 8.05 -20.37
C LYS A 164 21.67 7.74 -21.26
N SER A 165 20.73 8.63 -21.35
CA SER A 165 19.51 8.43 -22.16
C SER A 165 19.70 8.78 -23.63
N VAL A 166 20.90 8.59 -24.21
CA VAL A 166 21.11 8.62 -25.64
C VAL A 166 21.09 7.19 -26.14
N VAL A 167 19.92 6.78 -26.60
CA VAL A 167 19.75 5.60 -27.44
C VAL A 167 19.50 6.05 -28.85
#